data_080851c83c0a85239eb415a643522add
#
_entry.id   080851c83c0a85239eb415a643522add
#
_cell.length_a   1.000
_cell.length_b   1.000
_cell.length_c   1.000
_cell.angle_alpha   90.00
_cell.angle_beta   90.00
_cell.angle_gamma   90.00
#
_symmetry.space_group_name_H-M   'P 1'
#
loop_
_entity.id
_entity.type
_entity.pdbx_description
1 polymer ?
#
loop_
_entity_poly.entity_id
_entity_poly.type
_entity_poly.pdbx_seq_one_letter_code
_entity_poly.pdbx_strand_id
1 'polypeptide(L)'
;MLKLRSPLRRHEQTDISLMTGKKAENSPRKGLVEVFTGNGRGKTSAAMGVVLRALGHDLKICIIFFMKGKFPYGEQKTLAKFPNVDFTVFGSLDFVDPRNVREEDKKEARKALQAGREAMLSGKYDLVVLDEINVAAAWGLIGVEDIIKLIEDKPEQVELILTGRYADPRIVKQADLVTEMVAIKHPFDEGVKARAGLDY
;
A
#
# COMPACT_ATOMS: atom_id res chain seq x y z
N MET A 1 -15.57 -37.84 37.71
CA MET A 1 -14.09 -37.70 37.66
C MET A 1 -13.69 -37.15 36.29
N LEU A 2 -13.57 -35.80 36.17
CA LEU A 2 -13.11 -35.16 34.94
C LEU A 2 -11.59 -35.15 34.93
N LYS A 3 -10.98 -35.78 33.93
CA LYS A 3 -9.53 -35.70 33.71
C LYS A 3 -9.20 -34.31 33.10
N LEU A 4 -8.46 -33.53 33.85
CA LEU A 4 -7.84 -32.29 33.42
C LEU A 4 -6.88 -32.57 32.22
N ARG A 5 -7.10 -31.83 31.13
CA ARG A 5 -6.17 -31.83 29.97
C ARG A 5 -4.85 -31.20 30.36
N SER A 6 -3.74 -31.83 29.96
CA SER A 6 -2.37 -31.36 30.13
C SER A 6 -2.16 -29.99 29.47
N PRO A 7 -1.24 -29.15 29.99
CA PRO A 7 -0.93 -27.86 29.42
C PRO A 7 -0.31 -28.03 28.01
N LEU A 8 -0.74 -27.14 27.10
CA LEU A 8 -0.19 -27.01 25.76
C LEU A 8 1.35 -26.90 25.83
N ARG A 9 2.04 -27.74 25.07
CA ARG A 9 3.50 -27.66 24.93
C ARG A 9 3.86 -26.25 24.47
N ARG A 10 4.81 -25.61 25.16
CA ARG A 10 5.46 -24.40 24.65
C ARG A 10 6.07 -24.76 23.29
N HIS A 11 5.69 -24.05 22.25
CA HIS A 11 6.40 -24.12 20.99
C HIS A 11 7.87 -23.76 21.29
N GLU A 12 8.78 -24.63 20.88
CA GLU A 12 10.20 -24.31 20.82
C GLU A 12 10.34 -23.03 19.99
N GLN A 13 10.98 -22.02 20.56
CA GLN A 13 11.38 -20.83 19.80
C GLN A 13 12.34 -21.33 18.72
N THR A 14 11.84 -21.39 17.49
CA THR A 14 12.69 -21.66 16.33
C THR A 14 13.74 -20.56 16.31
N ASP A 15 15.00 -20.92 16.43
CA ASP A 15 16.12 -19.99 16.40
C ASP A 15 16.21 -19.39 14.99
N ILE A 16 15.69 -18.17 14.84
CA ILE A 16 15.66 -17.42 13.58
C ILE A 16 17.08 -17.11 13.10
N SER A 17 18.10 -17.21 13.98
CA SER A 17 19.51 -16.97 13.63
C SER A 17 20.05 -17.98 12.59
N LEU A 18 19.46 -19.17 12.51
CA LEU A 18 19.84 -20.19 11.52
C LEU A 18 19.26 -19.94 10.12
N MET A 19 18.31 -19.01 9.97
CA MET A 19 17.73 -18.64 8.67
C MET A 19 18.50 -17.50 7.98
N THR A 20 19.49 -16.91 8.63
CA THR A 20 20.37 -15.92 7.98
C THR A 20 21.43 -16.64 7.15
N GLY A 21 20.97 -17.44 6.20
CA GLY A 21 21.80 -18.02 5.16
C GLY A 21 22.47 -16.93 4.34
N LYS A 22 23.80 -17.01 4.20
CA LYS A 22 24.70 -16.32 3.29
C LYS A 22 24.22 -14.93 2.84
N LYS A 23 24.95 -13.87 3.21
CA LYS A 23 24.82 -12.55 2.58
C LYS A 23 24.59 -12.78 1.09
N ALA A 24 23.41 -12.39 0.61
CA ALA A 24 23.12 -12.35 -0.82
C ALA A 24 24.24 -11.54 -1.47
N GLU A 25 24.80 -12.07 -2.54
CA GLU A 25 25.79 -11.37 -3.35
C GLU A 25 25.30 -9.95 -3.63
N ASN A 26 26.21 -8.99 -3.52
CA ASN A 26 26.02 -7.55 -3.69
C ASN A 26 25.65 -7.15 -5.14
N SER A 27 24.65 -7.77 -5.73
CA SER A 27 23.99 -7.16 -6.90
C SER A 27 23.08 -6.05 -6.39
N PRO A 28 23.13 -4.86 -6.97
CA PRO A 28 22.22 -3.78 -6.60
C PRO A 28 20.79 -4.29 -6.75
N ARG A 29 19.97 -4.13 -5.70
CA ARG A 29 18.57 -4.55 -5.70
C ARG A 29 17.84 -3.78 -6.80
N LYS A 30 17.24 -4.51 -7.75
CA LYS A 30 16.33 -3.92 -8.71
C LYS A 30 14.94 -3.85 -8.09
N GLY A 31 14.41 -2.65 -7.95
CA GLY A 31 13.04 -2.42 -7.51
C GLY A 31 12.05 -2.57 -8.68
N LEU A 32 10.91 -3.15 -8.40
CA LEU A 32 9.83 -3.39 -9.34
C LEU A 32 8.70 -2.36 -9.19
N VAL A 33 7.82 -2.33 -10.17
CA VAL A 33 6.52 -1.64 -10.12
C VAL A 33 5.44 -2.69 -9.90
N GLU A 34 4.78 -2.65 -8.75
CA GLU A 34 3.69 -3.55 -8.39
C GLU A 34 2.34 -2.84 -8.40
N VAL A 35 1.32 -3.45 -8.97
CA VAL A 35 -0.05 -2.94 -8.99
C VAL A 35 -0.99 -3.91 -8.28
N PHE A 36 -1.66 -3.44 -7.23
CA PHE A 36 -2.76 -4.17 -6.60
C PHE A 36 -4.09 -3.49 -6.95
N THR A 37 -4.91 -4.15 -7.75
CA THR A 37 -6.16 -3.61 -8.28
C THR A 37 -7.35 -4.56 -8.08
N GLY A 38 -8.48 -4.30 -8.73
CA GLY A 38 -9.69 -5.09 -8.67
C GLY A 38 -10.72 -4.62 -7.64
N ASN A 39 -11.93 -5.19 -7.72
CA ASN A 39 -13.08 -4.80 -6.90
C ASN A 39 -13.13 -5.45 -5.53
N GLY A 40 -12.38 -6.55 -5.35
CA GLY A 40 -12.30 -7.28 -4.10
C GLY A 40 -11.52 -6.54 -3.02
N ARG A 41 -11.70 -6.97 -1.79
CA ARG A 41 -10.96 -6.50 -0.63
C ARG A 41 -9.53 -7.03 -0.66
N GLY A 42 -8.57 -6.27 -0.09
CA GLY A 42 -7.22 -6.75 0.16
C GLY A 42 -6.09 -5.96 -0.50
N LYS A 43 -6.39 -4.99 -1.37
CA LYS A 43 -5.36 -4.19 -2.08
C LYS A 43 -4.40 -3.49 -1.11
N THR A 44 -4.91 -2.62 -0.26
CA THR A 44 -4.12 -1.96 0.80
C THR A 44 -3.51 -2.98 1.75
N SER A 45 -4.26 -4.04 2.14
CA SER A 45 -3.74 -5.09 3.03
C SER A 45 -2.56 -5.86 2.40
N ALA A 46 -2.58 -6.11 1.08
CA ALA A 46 -1.46 -6.72 0.38
C ALA A 46 -0.23 -5.79 0.39
N ALA A 47 -0.42 -4.52 0.07
CA ALA A 47 0.65 -3.52 0.14
C ALA A 47 1.24 -3.43 1.55
N MET A 48 0.38 -3.40 2.59
CA MET A 48 0.84 -3.42 3.99
C MET A 48 1.55 -4.73 4.36
N GLY A 49 1.19 -5.84 3.75
CA GLY A 49 1.91 -7.13 3.89
C GLY A 49 3.34 -7.05 3.33
N VAL A 50 3.54 -6.38 2.18
CA VAL A 50 4.88 -6.11 1.63
C VAL A 50 5.65 -5.15 2.54
N VAL A 51 5.01 -4.08 3.02
CA VAL A 51 5.58 -3.14 4.00
C VAL A 51 6.07 -3.89 5.24
N LEU A 52 5.27 -4.80 5.81
CA LEU A 52 5.66 -5.57 6.99
C LEU A 52 6.90 -6.46 6.72
N ARG A 53 7.00 -7.07 5.54
CA ARG A 53 8.20 -7.83 5.15
C ARG A 53 9.42 -6.93 5.00
N ALA A 54 9.26 -5.78 4.36
CA ALA A 54 10.31 -4.79 4.18
C ALA A 54 10.85 -4.27 5.53
N LEU A 55 9.96 -4.03 6.50
CA LEU A 55 10.31 -3.67 7.87
C LEU A 55 11.16 -4.75 8.56
N GLY A 56 10.86 -6.03 8.32
CA GLY A 56 11.66 -7.15 8.84
C GLY A 56 13.09 -7.22 8.28
N HIS A 57 13.40 -6.41 7.26
CA HIS A 57 14.71 -6.26 6.63
C HIS A 57 15.28 -4.84 6.76
N ASP A 58 14.76 -4.05 7.69
CA ASP A 58 15.20 -2.68 7.99
C ASP A 58 15.15 -1.71 6.81
N LEU A 59 14.31 -2.01 5.79
CA LEU A 59 14.14 -1.12 4.65
C LEU A 59 13.45 0.18 5.06
N LYS A 60 13.78 1.27 4.37
CA LYS A 60 13.18 2.59 4.54
C LYS A 60 11.97 2.73 3.62
N ILE A 61 10.83 3.11 4.19
CA ILE A 61 9.54 3.05 3.52
C ILE A 61 8.87 4.41 3.56
N CYS A 62 8.28 4.82 2.43
CA CYS A 62 7.37 5.96 2.37
C CYS A 62 6.00 5.51 1.86
N ILE A 63 4.93 5.94 2.53
CA ILE A 63 3.57 5.62 2.14
C ILE A 63 2.78 6.91 1.96
N ILE A 64 2.18 7.08 0.80
CA ILE A 64 1.29 8.20 0.48
C ILE A 64 -0.12 7.66 0.35
N PHE A 65 -1.00 8.08 1.25
CA PHE A 65 -2.41 7.73 1.22
C PHE A 65 -3.19 8.81 0.47
N PHE A 66 -3.81 8.42 -0.63
CA PHE A 66 -4.73 9.28 -1.39
C PHE A 66 -6.14 9.18 -0.83
N MET A 67 -6.89 10.27 -0.84
CA MET A 67 -8.32 10.34 -0.50
C MET A 67 -8.71 9.74 0.87
N LYS A 68 -7.78 9.60 1.78
CA LYS A 68 -8.04 9.02 3.12
C LYS A 68 -8.50 10.09 4.15
N GLY A 69 -8.32 11.39 3.86
CA GLY A 69 -8.73 12.48 4.74
C GLY A 69 -8.20 12.34 6.17
N LYS A 70 -9.07 12.63 7.15
CA LYS A 70 -8.75 12.50 8.58
C LYS A 70 -9.32 11.24 9.23
N PHE A 71 -9.74 10.26 8.43
CA PHE A 71 -10.30 9.03 8.97
C PHE A 71 -9.20 8.21 9.67
N PRO A 72 -9.42 7.74 10.91
CA PRO A 72 -8.38 7.09 11.71
C PRO A 72 -8.23 5.61 11.33
N TYR A 73 -7.55 5.33 10.24
CA TYR A 73 -7.24 3.95 9.83
C TYR A 73 -6.27 3.27 10.80
N GLY A 74 -6.53 1.99 11.10
CA GLY A 74 -5.76 1.20 12.05
C GLY A 74 -4.30 1.05 11.66
N GLU A 75 -4.01 0.87 10.37
CA GLU A 75 -2.65 0.76 9.85
C GLU A 75 -1.79 1.99 10.14
N GLN A 76 -2.35 3.21 10.05
CA GLN A 76 -1.62 4.45 10.33
C GLN A 76 -1.14 4.52 11.78
N LYS A 77 -1.96 4.06 12.74
CA LYS A 77 -1.58 3.99 14.17
C LYS A 77 -0.44 3.02 14.41
N THR A 78 -0.38 1.95 13.63
CA THR A 78 0.66 0.93 13.74
C THR A 78 1.94 1.42 13.07
N LEU A 79 1.85 1.95 11.85
CA LEU A 79 2.98 2.47 11.08
C LEU A 79 3.74 3.58 11.81
N ALA A 80 3.03 4.46 12.53
CA ALA A 80 3.64 5.54 13.32
C ALA A 80 4.59 5.05 14.43
N LYS A 81 4.63 3.75 14.74
CA LYS A 81 5.53 3.17 15.74
C LYS A 81 6.89 2.73 15.16
N PHE A 82 7.03 2.72 13.85
CA PHE A 82 8.25 2.25 13.17
C PHE A 82 9.09 3.44 12.70
N PRO A 83 10.35 3.56 13.16
CA PRO A 83 11.21 4.71 12.86
C PRO A 83 11.68 4.76 11.40
N ASN A 84 11.57 3.67 10.67
CA ASN A 84 11.93 3.54 9.27
C ASN A 84 10.73 3.64 8.30
N VAL A 85 9.58 4.10 8.81
CA VAL A 85 8.38 4.37 8.00
C VAL A 85 7.99 5.83 8.11
N ASP A 86 7.98 6.51 6.99
CA ASP A 86 7.32 7.80 6.85
C ASP A 86 6.00 7.61 6.10
N PHE A 87 4.95 8.30 6.52
CA PHE A 87 3.72 8.31 5.73
C PHE A 87 3.04 9.68 5.79
N THR A 88 2.31 9.98 4.73
CA THR A 88 1.50 11.20 4.63
C THR A 88 0.11 10.87 4.11
N VAL A 89 -0.90 11.51 4.69
CA VAL A 89 -2.31 11.32 4.33
C VAL A 89 -2.82 12.56 3.63
N PHE A 90 -3.35 12.38 2.43
CA PHE A 90 -3.98 13.44 1.65
C PHE A 90 -5.46 13.14 1.43
N GLY A 91 -6.24 14.18 1.27
CA GLY A 91 -7.66 14.12 0.99
C GLY A 91 -8.44 15.12 1.82
N SER A 92 -9.64 15.45 1.36
CA SER A 92 -10.59 16.28 2.08
C SER A 92 -11.20 15.54 3.28
N LEU A 93 -11.93 16.28 4.13
CA LEU A 93 -12.63 15.69 5.30
C LEU A 93 -13.75 14.75 4.88
N ASP A 94 -14.36 15.04 3.72
CA ASP A 94 -15.47 14.30 3.18
C ASP A 94 -15.00 13.24 2.19
N PHE A 95 -15.80 12.19 2.00
CA PHE A 95 -15.57 11.23 0.93
C PHE A 95 -15.74 11.90 -0.44
N VAL A 96 -14.85 11.60 -1.37
CA VAL A 96 -14.95 12.08 -2.75
C VAL A 96 -16.14 11.40 -3.43
N ASP A 97 -17.07 12.20 -3.97
CA ASP A 97 -18.12 11.70 -4.88
C ASP A 97 -17.56 11.67 -6.32
N PRO A 98 -17.39 10.49 -6.93
CA PRO A 98 -16.83 10.39 -8.28
C PRO A 98 -17.70 11.04 -9.37
N ARG A 99 -18.99 11.30 -9.06
CA ARG A 99 -19.92 11.99 -9.99
C ARG A 99 -19.84 13.51 -9.87
N ASN A 100 -19.23 14.02 -8.80
CA ASN A 100 -19.11 15.45 -8.54
C ASN A 100 -17.77 15.76 -7.85
N VAL A 101 -16.68 15.52 -8.59
CA VAL A 101 -15.32 15.76 -8.13
C VAL A 101 -15.06 17.26 -7.98
N ARG A 102 -14.68 17.71 -6.79
CA ARG A 102 -14.40 19.12 -6.49
C ARG A 102 -12.95 19.47 -6.86
N GLU A 103 -12.70 20.75 -7.16
CA GLU A 103 -11.32 21.21 -7.43
C GLU A 103 -10.39 21.04 -6.22
N GLU A 104 -10.92 21.09 -5.00
CA GLU A 104 -10.18 20.82 -3.79
C GLU A 104 -9.69 19.36 -3.74
N ASP A 105 -10.53 18.40 -4.13
CA ASP A 105 -10.18 16.99 -4.17
C ASP A 105 -9.05 16.74 -5.18
N LYS A 106 -9.12 17.38 -6.35
CA LYS A 106 -8.05 17.33 -7.37
C LYS A 106 -6.75 17.97 -6.85
N LYS A 107 -6.86 19.10 -6.13
CA LYS A 107 -5.70 19.77 -5.55
C LYS A 107 -4.98 18.87 -4.53
N GLU A 108 -5.74 18.22 -3.65
CA GLU A 108 -5.18 17.28 -2.67
C GLU A 108 -4.56 16.05 -3.33
N ALA A 109 -5.20 15.48 -4.36
CA ALA A 109 -4.65 14.36 -5.11
C ALA A 109 -3.35 14.72 -5.87
N ARG A 110 -3.27 15.94 -6.45
CA ARG A 110 -2.03 16.44 -7.06
C ARG A 110 -0.91 16.64 -6.04
N LYS A 111 -1.22 17.12 -4.84
CA LYS A 111 -0.22 17.20 -3.75
C LYS A 111 0.27 15.82 -3.33
N ALA A 112 -0.63 14.83 -3.23
CA ALA A 112 -0.28 13.46 -2.94
C ALA A 112 0.66 12.87 -4.01
N LEU A 113 0.35 13.07 -5.28
CA LEU A 113 1.19 12.63 -6.39
C LEU A 113 2.58 13.29 -6.35
N GLN A 114 2.63 14.59 -6.10
CA GLN A 114 3.89 15.32 -5.98
C GLN A 114 4.72 14.80 -4.80
N ALA A 115 4.12 14.59 -3.64
CA ALA A 115 4.80 14.02 -2.47
C ALA A 115 5.34 12.62 -2.74
N GLY A 116 4.55 11.78 -3.43
CA GLY A 116 4.98 10.45 -3.87
C GLY A 116 6.18 10.50 -4.81
N ARG A 117 6.15 11.41 -5.77
CA ARG A 117 7.26 11.65 -6.70
C ARG A 117 8.53 12.12 -5.96
N GLU A 118 8.40 13.08 -5.08
CA GLU A 118 9.52 13.59 -4.28
C GLU A 118 10.12 12.50 -3.39
N ALA A 119 9.29 11.70 -2.73
CA ALA A 119 9.75 10.56 -1.94
C ALA A 119 10.53 9.57 -2.79
N MET A 120 9.98 9.17 -3.95
CA MET A 120 10.58 8.21 -4.87
C MET A 120 11.96 8.66 -5.40
N LEU A 121 12.10 9.96 -5.70
CA LEU A 121 13.32 10.54 -6.25
C LEU A 121 14.34 10.98 -5.19
N SER A 122 13.95 10.99 -3.91
CA SER A 122 14.78 11.52 -2.81
C SER A 122 16.04 10.72 -2.51
N GLY A 123 16.12 9.46 -2.94
CA GLY A 123 17.18 8.53 -2.56
C GLY A 123 17.11 8.06 -1.10
N LYS A 124 16.03 8.39 -0.37
CA LYS A 124 15.88 8.04 1.06
C LYS A 124 15.18 6.70 1.28
N TYR A 125 14.33 6.28 0.34
CA TYR A 125 13.43 5.15 0.54
C TYR A 125 13.73 4.01 -0.42
N ASP A 126 13.64 2.80 0.11
CA ASP A 126 13.76 1.55 -0.64
C ASP A 126 12.41 1.12 -1.22
N LEU A 127 11.30 1.50 -0.56
CA LEU A 127 9.94 1.17 -0.93
C LEU A 127 9.06 2.43 -0.85
N VAL A 128 8.33 2.71 -1.91
CA VAL A 128 7.31 3.77 -1.96
C VAL A 128 5.96 3.13 -2.28
N VAL A 129 4.95 3.40 -1.45
CA VAL A 129 3.57 2.94 -1.65
C VAL A 129 2.68 4.14 -1.91
N LEU A 130 1.91 4.10 -3.00
CA LEU A 130 0.90 5.09 -3.36
C LEU A 130 -0.47 4.43 -3.26
N ASP A 131 -1.07 4.52 -2.07
CA ASP A 131 -2.33 3.85 -1.74
C ASP A 131 -3.52 4.61 -2.29
N GLU A 132 -4.40 3.93 -3.03
CA GLU A 132 -5.58 4.44 -3.77
C GLU A 132 -5.26 5.37 -4.96
N ILE A 133 -4.03 5.39 -5.47
CA ILE A 133 -3.66 6.22 -6.64
C ILE A 133 -4.43 5.81 -7.91
N ASN A 134 -4.72 4.51 -8.10
CA ASN A 134 -5.48 4.03 -9.26
C ASN A 134 -6.91 4.56 -9.23
N VAL A 135 -7.56 4.65 -8.05
CA VAL A 135 -8.88 5.25 -7.90
C VAL A 135 -8.84 6.75 -8.18
N ALA A 136 -7.78 7.43 -7.68
CA ALA A 136 -7.62 8.87 -7.94
C ALA A 136 -7.54 9.17 -9.44
N ALA A 137 -6.84 8.33 -10.20
CA ALA A 137 -6.80 8.45 -11.67
C ALA A 137 -8.15 8.13 -12.32
N ALA A 138 -8.78 7.01 -11.91
CA ALA A 138 -10.06 6.58 -12.49
C ALA A 138 -11.18 7.59 -12.25
N TRP A 139 -11.13 8.35 -11.15
CA TRP A 139 -12.10 9.40 -10.85
C TRP A 139 -11.69 10.78 -11.39
N GLY A 140 -10.60 10.87 -12.15
CA GLY A 140 -10.15 12.11 -12.79
C GLY A 140 -9.61 13.17 -11.83
N LEU A 141 -9.13 12.76 -10.64
CA LEU A 141 -8.44 13.67 -9.71
C LEU A 141 -7.02 13.98 -10.16
N ILE A 142 -6.36 13.00 -10.79
CA ILE A 142 -5.04 13.13 -11.43
C ILE A 142 -5.05 12.49 -12.81
N GLY A 143 -4.12 12.85 -13.67
CA GLY A 143 -3.98 12.25 -15.00
C GLY A 143 -3.32 10.86 -14.93
N VAL A 144 -3.76 9.93 -15.77
CA VAL A 144 -3.08 8.64 -15.95
C VAL A 144 -1.66 8.86 -16.49
N GLU A 145 -1.48 9.84 -17.37
CA GLU A 145 -0.17 10.20 -17.93
C GLU A 145 0.83 10.63 -16.85
N ASP A 146 0.35 11.29 -15.79
CA ASP A 146 1.19 11.70 -14.67
C ASP A 146 1.71 10.48 -13.89
N ILE A 147 0.89 9.42 -13.78
CA ILE A 147 1.28 8.14 -13.15
C ILE A 147 2.27 7.40 -14.05
N ILE A 148 2.02 7.34 -15.35
CA ILE A 148 2.94 6.72 -16.32
C ILE A 148 4.30 7.39 -16.24
N LYS A 149 4.32 8.72 -16.26
CA LYS A 149 5.56 9.48 -16.10
C LYS A 149 6.26 9.22 -14.76
N LEU A 150 5.51 9.07 -13.68
CA LEU A 150 6.08 8.71 -12.38
C LEU A 150 6.73 7.32 -12.41
N ILE A 151 6.11 6.34 -13.08
CA ILE A 151 6.68 5.00 -13.27
C ILE A 151 7.97 5.06 -14.11
N GLU A 152 7.96 5.81 -15.21
CA GLU A 152 9.13 5.99 -16.09
C GLU A 152 10.31 6.66 -15.37
N ASP A 153 10.03 7.61 -14.49
CA ASP A 153 11.03 8.34 -13.70
C ASP A 153 11.53 7.55 -12.45
N LYS A 154 11.00 6.36 -12.20
CA LYS A 154 11.36 5.54 -11.03
C LYS A 154 12.83 5.16 -11.04
N PRO A 155 13.62 5.48 -9.98
CA PRO A 155 14.97 4.96 -9.83
C PRO A 155 15.00 3.44 -9.81
N GLU A 156 16.02 2.85 -10.43
CA GLU A 156 16.10 1.39 -10.61
C GLU A 156 16.00 0.61 -9.29
N GLN A 157 16.55 1.14 -8.19
CA GLN A 157 16.61 0.49 -6.89
C GLN A 157 15.33 0.63 -6.05
N VAL A 158 14.40 1.52 -6.41
CA VAL A 158 13.19 1.81 -5.63
C VAL A 158 12.08 0.83 -6.00
N GLU A 159 11.51 0.15 -5.00
CA GLU A 159 10.26 -0.59 -5.14
C GLU A 159 9.08 0.38 -5.13
N LEU A 160 8.17 0.28 -6.09
CA LEU A 160 6.99 1.14 -6.20
C LEU A 160 5.72 0.32 -6.21
N ILE A 161 4.84 0.54 -5.22
CA ILE A 161 3.54 -0.14 -5.14
C ILE A 161 2.42 0.87 -5.39
N LEU A 162 1.54 0.55 -6.33
CA LEU A 162 0.35 1.33 -6.68
C LEU A 162 -0.90 0.52 -6.32
N THR A 163 -1.77 1.05 -5.45
CA THR A 163 -3.01 0.36 -5.13
C THR A 163 -4.24 1.11 -5.62
N GLY A 164 -5.37 0.41 -5.62
CA GLY A 164 -6.67 1.00 -5.92
C GLY A 164 -7.46 0.23 -6.97
N ARG A 165 -8.78 0.43 -6.96
CA ARG A 165 -9.67 -0.10 -8.00
C ARG A 165 -9.41 0.59 -9.32
N TYR A 166 -9.83 -0.04 -10.42
CA TYR A 166 -9.88 0.58 -11.75
C TYR A 166 -8.51 1.01 -12.30
N ALA A 167 -7.46 0.24 -12.05
CA ALA A 167 -6.16 0.53 -12.66
C ALA A 167 -6.29 0.63 -14.20
N ASP A 168 -5.83 1.74 -14.75
CA ASP A 168 -5.85 1.94 -16.21
C ASP A 168 -4.98 0.89 -16.91
N PRO A 169 -5.41 0.30 -18.03
CA PRO A 169 -4.63 -0.69 -18.78
C PRO A 169 -3.22 -0.25 -19.16
N ARG A 170 -3.00 1.05 -19.31
CA ARG A 170 -1.68 1.62 -19.62
C ARG A 170 -0.74 1.56 -18.41
N ILE A 171 -1.26 1.75 -17.18
CA ILE A 171 -0.51 1.55 -15.93
C ILE A 171 -0.20 0.07 -15.76
N VAL A 172 -1.20 -0.80 -15.97
CA VAL A 172 -1.03 -2.26 -15.92
C VAL A 172 0.06 -2.74 -16.88
N LYS A 173 0.15 -2.15 -18.08
CA LYS A 173 1.16 -2.49 -19.07
C LYS A 173 2.60 -2.11 -18.65
N GLN A 174 2.73 -1.05 -17.84
CA GLN A 174 4.04 -0.57 -17.37
C GLN A 174 4.52 -1.28 -16.08
N ALA A 175 3.61 -1.98 -15.40
CA ALA A 175 3.94 -2.68 -14.16
C ALA A 175 4.69 -3.99 -14.42
N ASP A 176 5.60 -4.34 -13.51
CA ASP A 176 6.32 -5.60 -13.50
C ASP A 176 5.50 -6.73 -12.85
N LEU A 177 4.62 -6.38 -11.88
CA LEU A 177 3.71 -7.29 -11.20
C LEU A 177 2.33 -6.68 -11.07
N VAL A 178 1.31 -7.43 -11.44
CA VAL A 178 -0.08 -7.00 -11.28
C VAL A 178 -0.89 -8.11 -10.61
N THR A 179 -1.58 -7.76 -9.53
CA THR A 179 -2.52 -8.66 -8.87
C THR A 179 -3.90 -8.04 -8.84
N GLU A 180 -4.89 -8.76 -9.35
CA GLU A 180 -6.29 -8.35 -9.27
C GLU A 180 -7.01 -9.08 -8.14
N MET A 181 -7.58 -8.33 -7.19
CA MET A 181 -8.44 -8.83 -6.13
C MET A 181 -9.88 -8.88 -6.62
N VAL A 182 -10.39 -10.08 -6.89
CA VAL A 182 -11.74 -10.31 -7.37
C VAL A 182 -12.71 -10.45 -6.20
N ALA A 183 -13.83 -9.72 -6.23
CA ALA A 183 -14.91 -9.88 -5.25
C ALA A 183 -15.81 -11.06 -5.66
N ILE A 184 -15.47 -12.27 -5.23
CA ILE A 184 -16.32 -13.46 -5.43
C ILE A 184 -17.57 -13.35 -4.54
N LYS A 185 -17.40 -12.88 -3.29
CA LYS A 185 -18.45 -12.57 -2.32
C LYS A 185 -17.97 -11.41 -1.46
N HIS A 186 -18.82 -10.41 -1.21
CA HIS A 186 -18.44 -9.27 -0.40
C HIS A 186 -19.52 -8.94 0.65
N PRO A 187 -19.17 -8.79 1.95
CA PRO A 187 -20.14 -8.50 3.01
C PRO A 187 -20.95 -7.22 2.79
N PHE A 188 -20.40 -6.25 2.05
CA PHE A 188 -21.09 -5.02 1.70
C PHE A 188 -22.37 -5.27 0.89
N ASP A 189 -22.38 -6.28 0.03
CA ASP A 189 -23.53 -6.67 -0.80
C ASP A 189 -24.66 -7.25 0.07
N GLU A 190 -24.33 -7.71 1.28
CA GLU A 190 -25.25 -8.21 2.31
C GLU A 190 -25.60 -7.13 3.36
N GLY A 191 -25.19 -5.87 3.13
CA GLY A 191 -25.48 -4.73 4.03
C GLY A 191 -24.61 -4.68 5.30
N VAL A 192 -23.54 -5.49 5.39
CA VAL A 192 -22.63 -5.46 6.53
C VAL A 192 -21.78 -4.19 6.49
N LYS A 193 -21.85 -3.39 7.55
CA LYS A 193 -21.05 -2.15 7.70
C LYS A 193 -19.58 -2.46 7.93
N ALA A 194 -18.73 -1.50 7.59
CA ALA A 194 -17.29 -1.57 7.85
C ALA A 194 -16.99 -1.69 9.36
N ARG A 195 -16.04 -2.54 9.72
CA ARG A 195 -15.71 -2.93 11.10
C ARG A 195 -14.35 -2.38 11.50
N ALA A 196 -14.28 -1.72 12.66
CA ALA A 196 -13.02 -1.24 13.23
C ALA A 196 -12.03 -2.39 13.46
N GLY A 197 -10.76 -2.15 13.10
CA GLY A 197 -9.69 -3.13 13.26
C GLY A 197 -9.68 -4.26 12.22
N LEU A 198 -10.69 -4.33 11.33
CA LEU A 198 -10.77 -5.31 10.25
C LEU A 198 -10.89 -4.65 8.87
N ASP A 199 -11.70 -3.62 8.77
CA ASP A 199 -11.97 -2.94 7.51
C ASP A 199 -11.35 -1.53 7.47
N TYR A 200 -11.01 -0.98 8.65
CA TYR A 200 -10.29 0.30 8.84
C TYR A 200 -9.54 0.35 10.17
#